data_79f91780b92267dc93fa999e47bafec3
#
_entry.id   79f91780b92267dc93fa999e47bafec3
#
_cell.length_a   1.000
_cell.length_b   1.000
_cell.length_c   1.000
_cell.angle_alpha   90.00
_cell.angle_beta   90.00
_cell.angle_gamma   90.00
#
_symmetry.space_group_name_H-M   'P 1'
#
loop_
_entity.id
_entity.type
_entity.pdbx_description
1 polymer ?
#
loop_
_entity_poly.entity_id
_entity_poly.type
_entity_poly.pdbx_seq_one_letter_code
_entity_poly.pdbx_strand_id
1 'polypeptide(L)'
;ESSIVNLTQELASRGHTVFVRNNCIARLTYKKVDWHPIEEGEWPKNIDLYIANRGDKLIERMPLAKRTVFWIHNPAVYIKKWRYLSKLWRVKPAIIYIGDYHATTYPAWMPGGERVVIPYGMPESFCHAEPLKLAPSPRAIFTSNPLRSLDWLLDLWAKQIEPEVPGAEFHLFTGAATYGS
;
A
#
# COMPACT_ATOMS: atom_id res chain seq x y z
N GLU A 1 2.81 1.37 -2.70
CA GLU A 1 3.95 2.24 -2.27
C GLU A 1 3.49 3.67 -1.97
N SER A 2 2.62 4.29 -2.78
CA SER A 2 2.11 5.65 -2.54
C SER A 2 1.43 5.82 -1.16
N SER A 3 0.72 4.82 -0.67
CA SER A 3 0.05 4.86 0.63
C SER A 3 1.02 5.07 1.80
N ILE A 4 2.21 4.44 1.76
CA ILE A 4 3.25 4.64 2.79
C ILE A 4 3.83 6.04 2.69
N VAL A 5 4.10 6.52 1.48
CA VAL A 5 4.63 7.87 1.28
C VAL A 5 3.67 8.91 1.82
N ASN A 6 2.39 8.81 1.47
CA ASN A 6 1.37 9.76 1.95
C ASN A 6 1.19 9.69 3.47
N LEU A 7 1.10 8.49 4.05
CA LEU A 7 0.98 8.31 5.50
C LEU A 7 2.18 8.93 6.24
N THR A 8 3.39 8.64 5.80
CA THR A 8 4.60 9.11 6.49
C THR A 8 4.77 10.63 6.39
N GLN A 9 4.44 11.22 5.25
CA GLN A 9 4.44 12.68 5.08
C GLN A 9 3.39 13.34 5.96
N GLU A 10 2.19 12.78 6.05
CA GLU A 10 1.12 13.31 6.90
C GLU A 10 1.48 13.21 8.38
N LEU A 11 2.06 12.11 8.83
CA LEU A 11 2.56 11.98 10.20
C LEU A 11 3.65 13.02 10.51
N ALA A 12 4.60 13.22 9.59
CA ALA A 12 5.66 14.22 9.75
C ALA A 12 5.10 15.65 9.76
N SER A 13 4.06 15.95 8.98
CA SER A 13 3.40 17.26 8.98
C SER A 13 2.71 17.56 10.32
N ARG A 14 2.22 16.53 10.99
CA ARG A 14 1.59 16.60 12.33
C ARG A 14 2.60 16.63 13.48
N GLY A 15 3.90 16.71 13.19
CA GLY A 15 4.95 16.87 14.20
C GLY A 15 5.55 15.56 14.72
N HIS A 16 5.21 14.41 14.11
CA HIS A 16 5.87 13.15 14.46
C HIS A 16 7.25 13.06 13.80
N THR A 17 8.22 12.49 14.51
CA THR A 17 9.51 12.11 13.93
C THR A 17 9.36 10.78 13.23
N VAL A 18 9.55 10.78 11.91
CA VAL A 18 9.23 9.63 11.05
C VAL A 18 10.48 9.11 10.35
N PHE A 19 10.78 7.83 10.59
CA PHE A 19 11.84 7.09 9.91
C PHE A 19 11.24 5.99 9.05
N VAL A 20 11.70 5.86 7.82
CA VAL A 20 11.28 4.79 6.91
C VAL A 20 12.49 3.96 6.50
N ARG A 21 12.34 2.66 6.57
CA ARG A 21 13.31 1.69 6.04
C ARG A 21 12.69 0.94 4.88
N ASN A 22 13.28 1.06 3.70
CA ASN A 22 12.82 0.40 2.49
C ASN A 22 14.00 0.05 1.55
N ASN A 23 13.72 -0.42 0.35
CA ASN A 23 14.73 -0.75 -0.66
C ASN A 23 15.21 0.48 -1.46
N CYS A 24 15.31 1.66 -0.83
CA CYS A 24 15.95 2.80 -1.49
C CYS A 24 17.45 2.59 -1.66
N ILE A 25 18.04 3.23 -2.67
CA ILE A 25 19.46 3.09 -3.01
C ILE A 25 20.35 3.86 -2.02
N ALA A 26 19.86 5.00 -1.52
CA ALA A 26 20.61 5.88 -0.63
C ALA A 26 19.69 6.52 0.41
N ARG A 27 20.28 7.09 1.45
CA ARG A 27 19.56 7.89 2.44
C ARG A 27 19.00 9.15 1.82
N LEU A 28 17.78 9.51 2.18
CA LEU A 28 17.09 10.70 1.69
C LEU A 28 16.19 11.25 2.79
N THR A 29 16.27 12.54 3.04
CA THR A 29 15.23 13.25 3.80
C THR A 29 14.32 14.00 2.85
N TYR A 30 13.03 13.66 2.85
CA TYR A 30 12.03 14.28 1.99
C TYR A 30 10.76 14.59 2.79
N LYS A 31 10.31 15.84 2.75
CA LYS A 31 9.14 16.33 3.50
C LYS A 31 9.18 15.95 4.99
N LYS A 32 10.33 16.15 5.64
CA LYS A 32 10.58 15.82 7.05
C LYS A 32 10.49 14.32 7.39
N VAL A 33 10.55 13.44 6.41
CA VAL A 33 10.61 11.99 6.58
C VAL A 33 12.02 11.52 6.22
N ASP A 34 12.65 10.76 7.11
CA ASP A 34 13.98 10.19 6.88
C ASP A 34 13.86 8.78 6.30
N TRP A 35 14.30 8.64 5.07
CA TRP A 35 14.30 7.39 4.31
C TRP A 35 15.69 6.78 4.32
N HIS A 36 15.78 5.51 4.67
CA HIS A 36 17.04 4.77 4.74
C HIS A 36 16.92 3.41 4.05
N PRO A 37 18.00 2.91 3.42
CA PRO A 37 18.05 1.53 2.98
C PRO A 37 17.80 0.55 4.13
N ILE A 38 17.08 -0.53 3.86
CA ILE A 38 16.63 -1.46 4.90
C ILE A 38 17.79 -2.18 5.60
N GLU A 39 18.87 -2.43 4.88
CA GLU A 39 20.04 -3.18 5.38
C GLU A 39 21.21 -2.27 5.82
N GLU A 40 21.06 -0.94 5.72
CA GLU A 40 22.14 -0.01 6.04
C GLU A 40 21.94 0.72 7.36
N GLY A 41 23.02 0.86 8.13
CA GLY A 41 23.08 1.66 9.34
C GLY A 41 22.29 1.10 10.51
N GLU A 42 22.37 1.80 11.63
CA GLU A 42 21.67 1.41 12.85
C GLU A 42 20.17 1.69 12.78
N TRP A 43 19.39 0.82 13.41
CA TRP A 43 17.96 1.03 13.61
C TRP A 43 17.72 1.91 14.84
N PRO A 44 16.71 2.77 14.82
CA PRO A 44 16.39 3.59 16.00
C PRO A 44 16.09 2.71 17.22
N LYS A 45 16.65 3.07 18.38
CA LYS A 45 16.51 2.26 19.63
C LYS A 45 15.22 2.54 20.37
N ASN A 46 14.76 3.80 20.36
CA ASN A 46 13.56 4.24 21.06
C ASN A 46 12.47 4.59 20.06
N ILE A 47 11.50 3.70 19.90
CA ILE A 47 10.38 3.87 18.97
C ILE A 47 9.07 3.73 19.74
N ASP A 48 8.20 4.72 19.63
CA ASP A 48 6.86 4.65 20.20
C ASP A 48 5.95 3.73 19.37
N LEU A 49 6.00 3.86 18.06
CA LEU A 49 5.20 3.06 17.14
C LEU A 49 6.05 2.51 15.99
N TYR A 50 6.04 1.20 15.84
CA TYR A 50 6.64 0.51 14.70
C TYR A 50 5.57 -0.05 13.78
N ILE A 51 5.63 0.28 12.49
CA ILE A 51 4.72 -0.22 11.47
C ILE A 51 5.45 -1.21 10.57
N ALA A 52 5.18 -2.50 10.75
CA ALA A 52 5.61 -3.56 9.86
C ALA A 52 4.66 -3.62 8.65
N ASN A 53 5.17 -3.29 7.45
CA ASN A 53 4.36 -3.23 6.23
C ASN A 53 4.51 -4.53 5.43
N ARG A 54 3.48 -5.38 5.42
CA ARG A 54 3.33 -6.63 4.63
C ARG A 54 4.24 -7.81 4.99
N GLY A 55 5.54 -7.59 5.16
CA GLY A 55 6.54 -8.68 5.23
C GLY A 55 6.57 -9.40 6.57
N ASP A 56 6.61 -10.75 6.57
CA ASP A 56 6.74 -11.54 7.79
C ASP A 56 8.05 -11.28 8.54
N LYS A 57 9.15 -11.02 7.83
CA LYS A 57 10.45 -10.69 8.42
C LYS A 57 10.45 -9.36 9.17
N LEU A 58 9.49 -8.48 8.87
CA LEU A 58 9.38 -7.18 9.51
C LEU A 58 8.66 -7.24 10.86
N ILE A 59 7.80 -8.23 11.11
CA ILE A 59 6.97 -8.31 12.32
C ILE A 59 7.81 -8.24 13.61
N GLU A 60 8.98 -8.88 13.62
CA GLU A 60 9.88 -8.99 14.77
C GLU A 60 11.08 -8.03 14.72
N ARG A 61 11.15 -7.16 13.72
CA ARG A 61 12.36 -6.35 13.44
C ARG A 61 12.65 -5.33 14.55
N MET A 62 11.62 -4.86 15.26
CA MET A 62 11.72 -3.85 16.31
C MET A 62 11.14 -4.34 17.65
N PRO A 63 11.83 -5.25 18.35
CA PRO A 63 11.31 -5.88 19.57
C PRO A 63 11.17 -4.89 20.74
N LEU A 64 11.87 -3.77 20.70
CA LEU A 64 11.85 -2.72 21.76
C LEU A 64 10.86 -1.58 21.42
N ALA A 65 10.13 -1.64 20.33
CA ALA A 65 9.09 -0.66 20.05
C ALA A 65 7.98 -0.75 21.11
N LYS A 66 7.49 0.39 21.60
CA LYS A 66 6.40 0.41 22.62
C LYS A 66 5.11 -0.21 22.06
N ARG A 67 4.83 0.00 20.77
CA ARG A 67 3.71 -0.63 20.06
C ARG A 67 4.17 -1.09 18.67
N THR A 68 3.72 -2.27 18.28
CA THR A 68 3.94 -2.80 16.93
C THR A 68 2.61 -2.93 16.22
N VAL A 69 2.58 -2.47 14.98
CA VAL A 69 1.46 -2.58 14.05
C VAL A 69 1.90 -3.44 12.87
N PHE A 70 1.03 -4.33 12.43
CA PHE A 70 1.21 -5.06 11.17
C PHE A 70 0.15 -4.63 10.18
N TRP A 71 0.58 -3.85 9.18
CA TRP A 71 -0.32 -3.33 8.16
C TRP A 71 -0.37 -4.28 6.97
N ILE A 72 -1.52 -4.89 6.76
CA ILE A 72 -1.76 -5.82 5.66
C ILE A 72 -2.57 -5.15 4.55
N HIS A 73 -2.30 -5.52 3.30
CA HIS A 73 -2.89 -4.87 2.11
C HIS A 73 -3.62 -5.85 1.20
N ASN A 74 -3.39 -7.13 1.38
CA ASN A 74 -4.01 -8.20 0.60
C ASN A 74 -4.86 -9.09 1.51
N PRO A 75 -5.87 -9.79 0.98
CA PRO A 75 -6.64 -10.76 1.75
C PRO A 75 -5.74 -11.69 2.56
N ALA A 76 -6.09 -11.97 3.81
CA ALA A 76 -5.22 -12.60 4.80
C ALA A 76 -4.84 -14.08 4.52
N VAL A 77 -5.22 -14.63 3.38
CA VAL A 77 -4.93 -16.04 3.01
C VAL A 77 -3.44 -16.36 3.06
N TYR A 78 -2.59 -15.42 2.60
CA TYR A 78 -1.14 -15.61 2.58
C TYR A 78 -0.50 -15.60 3.98
N ILE A 79 -1.18 -15.03 4.98
CA ILE A 79 -0.70 -14.91 6.36
C ILE A 79 -0.92 -16.22 7.15
N LYS A 80 -1.74 -17.16 6.66
CA LYS A 80 -1.99 -18.47 7.28
C LYS A 80 -0.77 -19.39 7.31
N LYS A 81 0.35 -18.98 6.73
CA LYS A 81 1.61 -19.73 6.73
C LYS A 81 2.28 -19.66 8.09
N TRP A 82 2.88 -20.76 8.55
CA TRP A 82 3.53 -20.86 9.87
C TRP A 82 4.55 -19.73 10.14
N ARG A 83 5.28 -19.31 9.14
CA ARG A 83 6.25 -18.21 9.25
C ARG A 83 5.63 -16.85 9.68
N TYR A 84 4.32 -16.65 9.44
CA TYR A 84 3.58 -15.48 9.94
C TYR A 84 2.96 -15.79 11.30
N LEU A 85 2.29 -16.95 11.43
CA LEU A 85 1.53 -17.30 12.64
C LEU A 85 2.39 -17.29 13.89
N SER A 86 3.60 -17.88 13.83
CA SER A 86 4.54 -17.90 14.95
C SER A 86 4.94 -16.51 15.42
N LYS A 87 5.20 -15.61 14.50
CA LYS A 87 5.60 -14.22 14.78
C LYS A 87 4.42 -13.39 15.29
N LEU A 88 3.26 -13.52 14.67
CA LEU A 88 2.03 -12.86 15.09
C LEU A 88 1.61 -13.31 16.52
N TRP A 89 1.80 -14.58 16.85
CA TRP A 89 1.54 -15.10 18.18
C TRP A 89 2.51 -14.52 19.23
N ARG A 90 3.79 -14.39 18.86
CA ARG A 90 4.85 -13.90 19.76
C ARG A 90 4.75 -12.39 19.99
N VAL A 91 4.62 -11.62 18.92
CA VAL A 91 4.65 -10.14 18.96
C VAL A 91 3.28 -9.55 19.29
N LYS A 92 2.20 -10.22 18.89
CA LYS A 92 0.80 -9.76 19.01
C LYS A 92 0.62 -8.32 18.51
N PRO A 93 1.08 -7.97 17.30
CA PRO A 93 0.94 -6.62 16.79
C PRO A 93 -0.53 -6.28 16.57
N ALA A 94 -0.88 -5.01 16.64
CA ALA A 94 -2.17 -4.54 16.13
C ALA A 94 -2.23 -4.78 14.62
N ILE A 95 -3.34 -5.34 14.13
CA ILE A 95 -3.52 -5.66 12.71
C ILE A 95 -4.35 -4.57 12.07
N ILE A 96 -3.80 -3.91 11.05
CA ILE A 96 -4.52 -2.89 10.29
C ILE A 96 -5.00 -3.45 8.96
N TYR A 97 -6.30 -3.32 8.71
CA TYR A 97 -6.99 -3.65 7.48
C TYR A 97 -7.33 -2.39 6.69
N ILE A 98 -7.43 -2.51 5.38
CA ILE A 98 -7.76 -1.39 4.47
C ILE A 98 -9.26 -1.27 4.17
N GLY A 99 -10.10 -2.08 4.78
CA GLY A 99 -11.56 -2.04 4.62
C GLY A 99 -12.24 -3.21 5.33
N ASP A 100 -13.56 -3.10 5.52
CA ASP A 100 -14.35 -4.09 6.27
C ASP A 100 -14.30 -5.48 5.61
N TYR A 101 -14.49 -5.56 4.30
CA TYR A 101 -14.35 -6.82 3.58
C TYR A 101 -12.95 -7.43 3.79
N HIS A 102 -11.89 -6.62 3.76
CA HIS A 102 -10.55 -7.10 4.01
C HIS A 102 -10.42 -7.70 5.43
N ALA A 103 -11.03 -7.06 6.44
CA ALA A 103 -11.04 -7.58 7.80
C ALA A 103 -11.71 -8.96 7.91
N THR A 104 -12.76 -9.23 7.14
CA THR A 104 -13.43 -10.55 7.13
C THR A 104 -12.54 -11.68 6.62
N THR A 105 -11.51 -11.36 5.83
CA THR A 105 -10.54 -12.35 5.32
C THR A 105 -9.57 -12.85 6.38
N TYR A 106 -9.50 -12.19 7.55
CA TYR A 106 -8.64 -12.57 8.67
C TYR A 106 -9.45 -13.37 9.69
N PRO A 107 -9.27 -14.69 9.75
CA PRO A 107 -10.07 -15.54 10.64
C PRO A 107 -9.96 -15.15 12.12
N ALA A 108 -11.02 -15.38 12.89
CA ALA A 108 -11.05 -15.05 14.31
C ALA A 108 -9.97 -15.77 15.13
N TRP A 109 -9.64 -17.00 14.75
CA TRP A 109 -8.62 -17.83 15.42
C TRP A 109 -7.18 -17.39 15.17
N MET A 110 -6.92 -16.54 14.16
CA MET A 110 -5.55 -16.12 13.85
C MET A 110 -4.98 -15.23 14.95
N PRO A 111 -3.69 -15.44 15.31
CA PRO A 111 -3.03 -14.66 16.33
C PRO A 111 -2.82 -13.20 15.90
N GLY A 112 -2.69 -12.31 16.88
CA GLY A 112 -2.50 -10.88 16.72
C GLY A 112 -3.07 -10.13 17.91
N GLY A 113 -2.83 -8.83 17.96
CA GLY A 113 -3.41 -7.93 18.94
C GLY A 113 -4.74 -7.35 18.49
N GLU A 114 -4.92 -6.07 18.76
CA GLU A 114 -6.08 -5.28 18.32
C GLU A 114 -6.27 -5.35 16.80
N ARG A 115 -7.52 -5.30 16.35
CA ARG A 115 -7.88 -5.35 14.92
C ARG A 115 -8.58 -4.06 14.53
N VAL A 116 -7.99 -3.32 13.61
CA VAL A 116 -8.46 -1.99 13.25
C VAL A 116 -8.63 -1.87 11.73
N VAL A 117 -9.72 -1.28 11.30
CA VAL A 117 -9.94 -0.92 9.89
C VAL A 117 -9.54 0.53 9.68
N ILE A 118 -8.53 0.76 8.86
CA ILE A 118 -8.10 2.10 8.44
C ILE A 118 -8.01 2.09 6.91
N PRO A 119 -8.99 2.64 6.21
CA PRO A 119 -8.97 2.75 4.75
C PRO A 119 -7.79 3.58 4.25
N TYR A 120 -7.44 3.40 2.99
CA TYR A 120 -6.45 4.28 2.36
C TYR A 120 -6.95 5.72 2.31
N GLY A 121 -6.09 6.65 2.71
CA GLY A 121 -6.31 8.06 2.48
C GLY A 121 -6.07 8.45 1.03
N MET A 122 -6.78 9.47 0.56
CA MET A 122 -6.50 10.13 -0.71
C MET A 122 -5.62 11.36 -0.48
N PRO A 123 -4.67 11.64 -1.39
CA PRO A 123 -3.93 12.90 -1.36
C PRO A 123 -4.89 14.09 -1.54
N GLU A 124 -4.60 15.19 -0.85
CA GLU A 124 -5.40 16.42 -0.89
C GLU A 124 -5.60 16.95 -2.32
N SER A 125 -4.59 16.79 -3.18
CA SER A 125 -4.68 17.15 -4.61
C SER A 125 -5.81 16.47 -5.38
N PHE A 126 -6.30 15.31 -4.91
CA PHE A 126 -7.48 14.65 -5.50
C PHE A 126 -8.79 15.14 -4.88
N CYS A 127 -8.75 15.63 -3.65
CA CYS A 127 -9.95 16.13 -2.96
C CYS A 127 -10.38 17.51 -3.46
N HIS A 128 -9.43 18.30 -3.95
CA HIS A 128 -9.64 19.69 -4.40
C HIS A 128 -9.40 19.87 -5.91
N ALA A 129 -9.52 18.79 -6.70
CA ALA A 129 -9.43 18.89 -8.15
C ALA A 129 -10.58 19.74 -8.69
N GLU A 130 -10.25 20.81 -9.42
CA GLU A 130 -11.23 21.63 -10.11
C GLU A 130 -11.95 20.80 -11.19
N PRO A 131 -13.28 20.90 -11.29
CA PRO A 131 -14.01 20.24 -12.36
C PRO A 131 -13.52 20.72 -13.73
N LEU A 132 -13.34 19.81 -14.66
CA LEU A 132 -13.04 20.18 -16.04
C LEU A 132 -14.19 21.01 -16.60
N LYS A 133 -13.89 22.19 -17.16
CA LYS A 133 -14.89 23.09 -17.77
C LYS A 133 -15.61 22.50 -18.97
N LEU A 134 -14.96 21.56 -19.66
CA LEU A 134 -15.50 20.81 -20.80
C LEU A 134 -15.33 19.33 -20.50
N ALA A 135 -16.38 18.56 -20.73
CA ALA A 135 -16.27 17.10 -20.69
C ALA A 135 -15.27 16.67 -21.78
N PRO A 136 -14.17 16.00 -21.44
CA PRO A 136 -13.28 15.45 -22.44
C PRO A 136 -14.03 14.40 -23.27
N SER A 137 -13.52 14.10 -24.47
CA SER A 137 -13.96 12.90 -25.20
C SER A 137 -13.97 11.70 -24.27
N PRO A 138 -14.92 10.76 -24.42
CA PRO A 138 -14.96 9.55 -23.61
C PRO A 138 -13.59 8.88 -23.58
N ARG A 139 -12.96 8.82 -22.41
CA ARG A 139 -11.59 8.31 -22.27
C ARG A 139 -11.50 7.35 -21.10
N ALA A 140 -11.01 6.15 -21.33
CA ALA A 140 -10.65 5.20 -20.31
C ALA A 140 -9.13 5.13 -20.14
N ILE A 141 -8.67 4.82 -18.93
CA ILE A 141 -7.25 4.74 -18.59
C ILE A 141 -6.99 3.39 -17.92
N PHE A 142 -5.97 2.67 -18.40
CA PHE A 142 -5.46 1.47 -17.76
C PHE A 142 -4.04 1.74 -17.22
N THR A 143 -3.86 1.58 -15.91
CA THR A 143 -2.59 1.89 -15.21
C THR A 143 -2.07 0.71 -14.40
N SER A 144 -2.45 -0.51 -14.75
CA SER A 144 -2.12 -1.72 -13.99
C SER A 144 -1.15 -2.62 -14.76
N ASN A 145 -0.77 -3.74 -14.13
CA ASN A 145 0.01 -4.78 -14.80
C ASN A 145 -0.79 -5.37 -15.98
N PRO A 146 -0.20 -5.53 -17.18
CA PRO A 146 -0.86 -6.13 -18.34
C PRO A 146 -1.48 -7.50 -18.05
N LEU A 147 -0.84 -8.30 -17.21
CA LEU A 147 -1.33 -9.64 -16.81
C LEU A 147 -2.60 -9.59 -15.95
N ARG A 148 -3.12 -8.40 -15.62
CA ARG A 148 -4.39 -8.22 -14.94
C ARG A 148 -5.51 -7.95 -15.95
N SER A 149 -5.74 -8.91 -16.83
CA SER A 149 -6.84 -8.91 -17.80
C SER A 149 -6.81 -7.77 -18.81
N LEU A 150 -5.63 -7.27 -19.21
CA LEU A 150 -5.54 -6.24 -20.24
C LEU A 150 -6.02 -6.77 -21.59
N ASP A 151 -5.67 -7.97 -21.97
CA ASP A 151 -6.15 -8.68 -23.17
C ASP A 151 -7.67 -8.76 -23.23
N TRP A 152 -8.32 -9.16 -22.13
CA TRP A 152 -9.77 -9.13 -22.02
C TRP A 152 -10.36 -7.72 -22.18
N LEU A 153 -9.74 -6.71 -21.57
CA LEU A 153 -10.18 -5.32 -21.70
C LEU A 153 -10.03 -4.79 -23.12
N LEU A 154 -8.95 -5.14 -23.82
CA LEU A 154 -8.75 -4.78 -25.23
C LEU A 154 -9.81 -5.41 -26.13
N ASP A 155 -10.12 -6.67 -25.90
CA ASP A 155 -11.19 -7.38 -26.60
C ASP A 155 -12.57 -6.74 -26.37
N LEU A 156 -12.87 -6.42 -25.13
CA LEU A 156 -14.10 -5.73 -24.74
C LEU A 156 -14.18 -4.34 -25.40
N TRP A 157 -13.07 -3.60 -25.39
CA TRP A 157 -12.99 -2.29 -26.01
C TRP A 157 -13.29 -2.33 -27.48
N ALA A 158 -12.55 -3.17 -28.22
CA ALA A 158 -12.69 -3.27 -29.68
C ALA A 158 -14.03 -3.82 -30.14
N LYS A 159 -14.64 -4.74 -29.37
CA LYS A 159 -15.88 -5.43 -29.81
C LYS A 159 -17.17 -4.75 -29.34
N GLN A 160 -17.11 -4.00 -28.22
CA GLN A 160 -18.33 -3.47 -27.60
C GLN A 160 -18.28 -1.97 -27.33
N ILE A 161 -17.15 -1.39 -26.95
CA ILE A 161 -17.10 0.02 -26.55
C ILE A 161 -16.88 0.93 -27.75
N GLU A 162 -15.83 0.71 -28.51
CA GLU A 162 -15.47 1.56 -29.65
C GLU A 162 -16.59 1.63 -30.71
N PRO A 163 -17.28 0.55 -31.05
CA PRO A 163 -18.41 0.60 -32.01
C PRO A 163 -19.62 1.39 -31.49
N GLU A 164 -19.89 1.35 -30.17
CA GLU A 164 -21.05 2.03 -29.55
C GLU A 164 -20.74 3.48 -29.16
N VAL A 165 -19.47 3.83 -28.98
CA VAL A 165 -19.01 5.17 -28.56
C VAL A 165 -17.91 5.65 -29.51
N PRO A 166 -18.25 6.07 -30.73
CA PRO A 166 -17.27 6.54 -31.69
C PRO A 166 -16.42 7.70 -31.16
N GLY A 167 -15.11 7.61 -31.33
CA GLY A 167 -14.17 8.60 -30.84
C GLY A 167 -13.77 8.43 -29.36
N ALA A 168 -14.21 7.36 -28.69
CA ALA A 168 -13.69 7.00 -27.38
C ALA A 168 -12.20 6.59 -27.48
N GLU A 169 -11.42 6.99 -26.47
CA GLU A 169 -9.99 6.70 -26.40
C GLU A 169 -9.69 5.73 -25.26
N PHE A 170 -8.83 4.73 -25.49
CA PHE A 170 -8.32 3.85 -24.45
C PHE A 170 -6.82 4.06 -24.25
N HIS A 171 -6.43 4.70 -23.17
CA HIS A 171 -5.05 5.06 -22.84
C HIS A 171 -4.42 4.01 -21.95
N LEU A 172 -3.31 3.40 -22.40
CA LEU A 172 -2.57 2.36 -21.69
C LEU A 172 -1.27 2.93 -21.09
N PHE A 173 -1.19 2.99 -19.78
CA PHE A 173 0.00 3.38 -19.03
C PHE A 173 0.55 2.14 -18.31
N THR A 174 1.18 1.25 -19.08
CA THR A 174 1.68 -0.02 -18.58
C THR A 174 2.91 -0.46 -19.36
N GLY A 175 3.67 -1.42 -18.82
CA GLY A 175 4.85 -1.97 -19.46
C GLY A 175 5.33 -3.26 -18.80
N ALA A 176 6.27 -3.95 -19.44
CA ALA A 176 6.83 -5.21 -18.97
C ALA A 176 7.44 -5.11 -17.56
N ALA A 177 7.95 -3.94 -17.17
CA ALA A 177 8.58 -3.69 -15.88
C ALA A 177 7.61 -3.23 -14.77
N THR A 178 6.30 -3.25 -15.00
CA THR A 178 5.30 -2.68 -14.07
C THR A 178 5.23 -3.38 -12.70
N TYR A 179 5.97 -4.41 -12.43
CA TYR A 179 6.17 -5.00 -11.08
C TYR A 179 7.49 -5.79 -10.99
N GLY A 180 8.50 -5.43 -11.79
CA GLY A 180 9.77 -6.13 -11.82
C GLY A 180 9.64 -7.50 -12.48
N SER A 181 10.46 -7.78 -13.43
CA SER A 181 10.71 -9.13 -13.93
C SER A 181 11.49 -9.92 -12.89
#